data_87a5440f78444d7851b3e0bd9efb4250
#
_entry.id   87a5440f78444d7851b3e0bd9efb4250
#
_cell.length_a   1.000
_cell.length_b   1.000
_cell.length_c   1.000
_cell.angle_alpha   90.00
_cell.angle_beta   90.00
_cell.angle_gamma   90.00
#
_symmetry.space_group_name_H-M   'P 1'
#
loop_
_entity.id
_entity.type
_entity.pdbx_description
1 polymer ?
#
loop_
_entity_poly.entity_id
_entity_poly.type
_entity_poly.pdbx_seq_one_letter_code
_entity_poly.pdbx_strand_id
1 'polypeptide(L)'
;MMSLSSNALRATPWVLPGTTTAARRLARLARQALIAEAELTPKPGLVDRRGAGSHTDLSLDIMRRSALAIEPYFYQMALASEHTRPGQSIRERLALIGRQAERAMLDATGGSNSHKGAIWTVGLLVAALAMHDNDTVAASAVATTAKIIASFEDRAIPRLASHGDEVARRYAVAGARGEALSGFPHVVDVALPVLRRKRRSGATEQVARLDALLSIMASLDDTCLLYRGGRTALAAAKEGAAAVTAAGGTGTTLGRKLLGQLDRRLLELNASPGGSADLLAAALFLDEVFHGTH
;
A
#
# COMPACT_ATOMS: atom_id res chain seq x y z
N MET A 1 41.08 -36.28 15.96
CA MET A 1 40.50 -34.95 15.72
C MET A 1 40.26 -34.79 14.23
N MET A 2 39.08 -35.12 13.78
CA MET A 2 38.65 -34.95 12.37
C MET A 2 37.67 -33.80 12.29
N SER A 3 38.10 -32.76 11.57
CA SER A 3 37.29 -31.58 11.29
C SER A 3 36.20 -31.91 10.29
N LEU A 4 34.93 -31.79 10.66
CA LEU A 4 33.81 -31.89 9.77
C LEU A 4 33.55 -30.50 9.11
N SER A 5 33.97 -30.40 7.85
CA SER A 5 33.59 -29.25 6.99
C SER A 5 32.11 -29.28 6.69
N SER A 6 31.38 -28.29 7.20
CA SER A 6 29.99 -28.06 6.84
C SER A 6 29.90 -27.40 5.46
N ASN A 7 29.63 -28.20 4.45
CA ASN A 7 29.31 -27.75 3.10
C ASN A 7 27.83 -27.30 3.08
N ALA A 8 27.59 -26.02 3.33
CA ALA A 8 26.29 -25.41 3.11
C ALA A 8 26.05 -25.31 1.59
N LEU A 9 25.25 -26.20 1.05
CA LEU A 9 24.72 -26.15 -0.31
C LEU A 9 23.94 -24.84 -0.51
N ARG A 10 24.57 -23.87 -1.13
CA ARG A 10 23.91 -22.71 -1.74
C ARG A 10 23.11 -23.22 -2.93
N ALA A 11 21.82 -23.45 -2.74
CA ALA A 11 20.90 -23.69 -3.83
C ALA A 11 20.80 -22.39 -4.67
N THR A 12 21.44 -22.36 -5.82
CA THR A 12 21.22 -21.34 -6.84
C THR A 12 19.83 -21.56 -7.41
N PRO A 13 18.90 -20.60 -7.33
CA PRO A 13 17.59 -20.76 -7.92
C PRO A 13 17.74 -20.76 -9.46
N TRP A 14 17.26 -21.79 -10.12
CA TRP A 14 17.12 -21.84 -11.56
C TRP A 14 16.08 -20.81 -12.01
N VAL A 15 16.51 -19.78 -12.69
CA VAL A 15 15.64 -18.72 -13.21
C VAL A 15 15.65 -18.80 -14.73
N LEU A 16 14.47 -18.99 -15.33
CA LEU A 16 14.31 -18.97 -16.78
C LEU A 16 14.56 -17.54 -17.32
N PRO A 17 15.33 -17.36 -18.43
CA PRO A 17 15.53 -16.07 -19.06
C PRO A 17 14.19 -15.53 -19.60
N GLY A 18 13.70 -14.41 -19.12
CA GLY A 18 12.41 -13.81 -19.51
C GLY A 18 11.48 -13.56 -18.32
N THR A 19 11.28 -14.53 -17.44
CA THR A 19 10.48 -14.41 -16.22
C THR A 19 11.05 -13.38 -15.23
N THR A 20 12.38 -13.30 -15.10
CA THR A 20 13.08 -12.32 -14.26
C THR A 20 12.84 -10.86 -14.63
N THR A 21 12.58 -10.58 -15.91
CA THR A 21 12.40 -9.18 -16.38
C THR A 21 11.04 -8.63 -15.95
N ALA A 22 9.96 -9.40 -16.09
CA ALA A 22 8.62 -9.01 -15.68
C ALA A 22 8.53 -8.84 -14.16
N ALA A 23 8.99 -9.83 -13.38
CA ALA A 23 9.00 -9.76 -11.94
C ALA A 23 9.82 -8.56 -11.39
N ARG A 24 10.99 -8.29 -12.01
CA ARG A 24 11.80 -7.11 -11.67
C ARG A 24 11.09 -5.80 -11.99
N ARG A 25 10.39 -5.74 -13.12
CA ARG A 25 9.57 -4.58 -13.50
C ARG A 25 8.49 -4.32 -12.46
N LEU A 26 7.73 -5.35 -12.07
CA LEU A 26 6.67 -5.23 -11.04
C LEU A 26 7.23 -4.77 -9.70
N ALA A 27 8.33 -5.34 -9.22
CA ALA A 27 8.96 -4.94 -7.98
C ALA A 27 9.43 -3.47 -7.99
N ARG A 28 10.06 -3.05 -9.09
CA ARG A 28 10.48 -1.65 -9.28
C ARG A 28 9.30 -0.71 -9.28
N LEU A 29 8.21 -1.04 -9.98
CA LEU A 29 7.00 -0.21 -10.02
C LEU A 29 6.33 -0.13 -8.64
N ALA A 30 6.29 -1.24 -7.89
CA ALA A 30 5.80 -1.25 -6.52
C ALA A 30 6.61 -0.31 -5.62
N ARG A 31 7.95 -0.40 -5.64
CA ARG A 31 8.82 0.54 -4.92
C ARG A 31 8.60 1.99 -5.35
N GLN A 32 8.51 2.26 -6.66
CA GLN A 32 8.28 3.61 -7.18
C GLN A 32 6.95 4.18 -6.70
N ALA A 33 5.90 3.38 -6.64
CA ALA A 33 4.60 3.77 -6.12
C ALA A 33 4.65 4.14 -4.63
N LEU A 34 5.37 3.37 -3.81
CA LEU A 34 5.59 3.68 -2.39
C LEU A 34 6.35 5.00 -2.21
N ILE A 35 7.40 5.23 -2.99
CA ILE A 35 8.17 6.47 -2.92
C ILE A 35 7.32 7.64 -3.41
N ALA A 36 6.56 7.47 -4.49
CA ALA A 36 5.70 8.51 -5.04
C ALA A 36 4.56 8.90 -4.08
N GLU A 37 4.00 7.92 -3.34
CA GLU A 37 3.07 8.18 -2.26
C GLU A 37 3.75 8.96 -1.13
N ALA A 38 4.91 8.49 -0.61
CA ALA A 38 5.61 9.13 0.50
C ALA A 38 6.00 10.58 0.19
N GLU A 39 6.40 10.88 -1.04
CA GLU A 39 6.82 12.20 -1.50
C GLU A 39 5.68 13.16 -1.86
N LEU A 40 4.46 12.65 -2.03
CA LEU A 40 3.28 13.48 -2.32
C LEU A 40 3.06 14.49 -1.20
N THR A 41 2.93 15.78 -1.59
CA THR A 41 2.89 16.91 -0.63
C THR A 41 1.90 17.97 -1.12
N PRO A 42 1.08 18.57 -0.23
CA PRO A 42 0.97 18.31 1.19
C PRO A 42 -0.03 17.17 1.51
N LYS A 43 0.35 16.19 2.31
CA LYS A 43 -0.56 15.14 2.78
C LYS A 43 -1.00 15.41 4.22
N PRO A 44 -2.31 15.38 4.52
CA PRO A 44 -2.79 15.71 5.86
C PRO A 44 -2.43 14.61 6.88
N GLY A 45 -1.71 14.99 7.94
CA GLY A 45 -1.29 14.12 9.04
C GLY A 45 -0.23 13.06 8.69
N LEU A 46 0.17 12.93 7.43
CA LEU A 46 1.14 11.94 6.93
C LEU A 46 2.54 12.53 6.81
N VAL A 47 3.54 11.63 6.79
CA VAL A 47 4.91 11.98 6.39
C VAL A 47 4.89 12.46 4.95
N ASP A 48 5.52 13.62 4.70
CA ASP A 48 5.75 14.14 3.36
C ASP A 48 7.04 15.00 3.30
N ARG A 49 7.24 15.77 2.23
CA ARG A 49 8.44 16.63 2.07
C ARG A 49 8.51 17.76 3.11
N ARG A 50 7.41 18.08 3.81
CA ARG A 50 7.38 19.12 4.85
C ARG A 50 7.87 18.59 6.20
N GLY A 51 7.76 17.26 6.44
CA GLY A 51 8.19 16.66 7.70
C GLY A 51 7.49 15.34 8.02
N ALA A 52 7.51 15.02 9.30
CA ALA A 52 7.04 13.73 9.84
C ALA A 52 5.50 13.61 9.96
N GLY A 53 4.74 14.65 9.68
CA GLY A 53 3.29 14.64 9.95
C GLY A 53 3.01 14.38 11.43
N SER A 54 2.08 13.47 11.72
CA SER A 54 1.74 13.07 13.09
C SER A 54 2.66 11.98 13.67
N HIS A 55 3.84 11.76 13.09
CA HIS A 55 4.78 10.74 13.52
C HIS A 55 5.97 11.34 14.26
N THR A 56 6.47 10.63 15.26
CA THR A 56 7.72 10.96 15.98
C THR A 56 8.86 10.02 15.59
N ASP A 57 8.54 8.93 14.93
CA ASP A 57 9.42 7.79 14.60
C ASP A 57 9.64 7.61 13.10
N LEU A 58 9.01 8.41 12.26
CA LEU A 58 9.11 8.34 10.80
C LEU A 58 9.57 9.67 10.20
N SER A 59 10.26 9.58 9.07
CA SER A 59 10.62 10.69 8.20
C SER A 59 10.58 10.25 6.74
N LEU A 60 10.64 11.19 5.79
CA LEU A 60 10.66 10.86 4.37
C LEU A 60 11.84 9.96 4.00
N ASP A 61 13.00 10.17 4.61
CA ASP A 61 14.19 9.34 4.35
C ASP A 61 14.03 7.92 4.91
N ILE A 62 13.38 7.76 6.06
CA ILE A 62 13.01 6.45 6.60
C ILE A 62 12.03 5.75 5.66
N MET A 63 11.00 6.45 5.16
CA MET A 63 10.05 5.91 4.18
C MET A 63 10.75 5.42 2.91
N ARG A 64 11.67 6.22 2.36
CA ARG A 64 12.46 5.82 1.18
C ARG A 64 13.34 4.60 1.43
N ARG A 65 14.07 4.56 2.56
CA ARG A 65 14.90 3.39 2.92
C ARG A 65 14.05 2.13 3.08
N SER A 66 12.90 2.26 3.71
CA SER A 66 11.95 1.16 3.85
C SER A 66 11.46 0.64 2.49
N ALA A 67 11.05 1.53 1.58
CA ALA A 67 10.61 1.15 0.24
C ALA A 67 11.70 0.40 -0.54
N LEU A 68 12.96 0.82 -0.41
CA LEU A 68 14.11 0.12 -1.00
C LEU A 68 14.34 -1.25 -0.36
N ALA A 69 14.22 -1.37 0.97
CA ALA A 69 14.44 -2.62 1.70
C ALA A 69 13.40 -3.69 1.37
N ILE A 70 12.17 -3.31 1.04
CA ILE A 70 11.09 -4.26 0.75
C ILE A 70 10.95 -4.59 -0.75
N GLU A 71 11.58 -3.86 -1.67
CA GLU A 71 11.56 -4.16 -3.12
C GLU A 71 11.94 -5.62 -3.46
N PRO A 72 13.01 -6.23 -2.88
CA PRO A 72 13.37 -7.60 -3.17
C PRO A 72 12.26 -8.62 -2.84
N TYR A 73 11.38 -8.29 -1.90
CA TYR A 73 10.28 -9.16 -1.52
C TYR A 73 9.09 -9.05 -2.47
N PHE A 74 8.82 -7.88 -3.04
CA PHE A 74 7.88 -7.75 -4.17
C PHE A 74 8.35 -8.56 -5.37
N TYR A 75 9.66 -8.56 -5.66
CA TYR A 75 10.24 -9.43 -6.67
C TYR A 75 9.99 -10.92 -6.37
N GLN A 76 10.23 -11.36 -5.15
CA GLN A 76 9.97 -12.73 -4.73
C GLN A 76 8.48 -13.10 -4.80
N MET A 77 7.58 -12.18 -4.44
CA MET A 77 6.13 -12.37 -4.57
C MET A 77 5.72 -12.54 -6.03
N ALA A 78 6.25 -11.71 -6.93
CA ALA A 78 6.01 -11.85 -8.36
C ALA A 78 6.50 -13.19 -8.89
N LEU A 79 7.77 -13.55 -8.66
CA LEU A 79 8.34 -14.84 -9.09
C LEU A 79 7.57 -16.04 -8.54
N ALA A 80 7.15 -16.00 -7.27
CA ALA A 80 6.39 -17.09 -6.67
C ALA A 80 5.02 -17.28 -7.32
N SER A 81 4.52 -16.25 -8.01
CA SER A 81 3.17 -16.19 -8.57
C SER A 81 3.14 -16.41 -10.08
N GLU A 82 4.27 -16.26 -10.80
CA GLU A 82 4.36 -16.54 -12.23
C GLU A 82 3.89 -17.97 -12.54
N HIS A 83 3.07 -18.12 -13.57
CA HIS A 83 2.53 -19.41 -14.02
C HIS A 83 1.78 -20.20 -12.94
N THR A 84 1.29 -19.54 -11.89
CA THR A 84 0.49 -20.17 -10.84
C THR A 84 -0.97 -19.70 -10.90
N ARG A 85 -1.80 -20.31 -10.06
CA ARG A 85 -3.20 -19.91 -9.85
C ARG A 85 -3.43 -19.60 -8.38
N PRO A 86 -4.41 -18.73 -8.05
CA PRO A 86 -4.81 -18.50 -6.66
C PRO A 86 -5.14 -19.82 -5.95
N GLY A 87 -4.60 -20.00 -4.74
CA GLY A 87 -4.79 -21.20 -3.96
C GLY A 87 -4.08 -21.14 -2.61
N GLN A 88 -4.30 -22.16 -1.78
CA GLN A 88 -3.78 -22.23 -0.41
C GLN A 88 -2.24 -22.16 -0.37
N SER A 89 -1.56 -22.92 -1.24
CA SER A 89 -0.08 -23.00 -1.25
C SER A 89 0.55 -21.64 -1.58
N ILE A 90 0.05 -20.95 -2.62
CA ILE A 90 0.57 -19.62 -2.97
C ILE A 90 0.23 -18.59 -1.89
N ARG A 91 -0.96 -18.66 -1.26
CA ARG A 91 -1.32 -17.77 -0.15
C ARG A 91 -0.32 -17.88 1.01
N GLU A 92 0.03 -19.10 1.42
CA GLU A 92 0.99 -19.36 2.50
C GLU A 92 2.41 -18.89 2.13
N ARG A 93 2.82 -19.13 0.87
CA ARG A 93 4.11 -18.66 0.36
C ARG A 93 4.21 -17.12 0.36
N LEU A 94 3.17 -16.44 -0.11
CA LEU A 94 3.10 -14.97 -0.09
C LEU A 94 3.11 -14.43 1.35
N ALA A 95 2.44 -15.10 2.28
CA ALA A 95 2.46 -14.72 3.68
C ALA A 95 3.86 -14.86 4.30
N LEU A 96 4.59 -15.93 3.98
CA LEU A 96 5.97 -16.10 4.42
C LEU A 96 6.88 -14.99 3.89
N ILE A 97 6.78 -14.68 2.59
CA ILE A 97 7.55 -13.59 1.96
C ILE A 97 7.16 -12.23 2.60
N GLY A 98 5.86 -12.00 2.84
CA GLY A 98 5.37 -10.79 3.50
C GLY A 98 5.96 -10.60 4.90
N ARG A 99 6.02 -11.64 5.72
CA ARG A 99 6.68 -11.59 7.04
C ARG A 99 8.18 -11.31 6.96
N GLN A 100 8.84 -11.78 5.89
CA GLN A 100 10.25 -11.46 5.65
C GLN A 100 10.41 -9.99 5.23
N ALA A 101 9.50 -9.47 4.40
CA ALA A 101 9.45 -8.07 4.02
C ALA A 101 9.21 -7.16 5.24
N GLU A 102 8.28 -7.54 6.14
CA GLU A 102 8.05 -6.80 7.39
C GLU A 102 9.30 -6.74 8.26
N ARG A 103 10.07 -7.82 8.38
CA ARG A 103 11.35 -7.82 9.11
C ARG A 103 12.35 -6.89 8.46
N ALA A 104 12.56 -6.99 7.16
CA ALA A 104 13.48 -6.10 6.44
C ALA A 104 13.07 -4.62 6.54
N MET A 105 11.78 -4.33 6.54
CA MET A 105 11.24 -3.00 6.80
C MET A 105 11.64 -2.51 8.20
N LEU A 106 11.40 -3.32 9.24
CA LEU A 106 11.72 -2.96 10.63
C LEU A 106 13.22 -2.75 10.83
N ASP A 107 14.05 -3.61 10.24
CA ASP A 107 15.53 -3.48 10.28
C ASP A 107 15.98 -2.17 9.62
N ALA A 108 15.42 -1.83 8.46
CA ALA A 108 15.76 -0.61 7.72
C ALA A 108 15.28 0.68 8.41
N THR A 109 14.25 0.59 9.26
CA THR A 109 13.61 1.75 9.90
C THR A 109 13.98 1.91 11.39
N GLY A 110 14.78 1.00 11.93
CA GLY A 110 15.09 0.99 13.37
C GLY A 110 13.87 0.59 14.23
N GLY A 111 13.01 -0.27 13.71
CA GLY A 111 11.83 -0.81 14.41
C GLY A 111 10.52 -0.09 14.11
N SER A 112 10.52 0.99 13.31
CA SER A 112 9.30 1.73 12.99
C SER A 112 8.50 1.06 11.88
N ASN A 113 7.19 0.98 12.05
CA ASN A 113 6.27 0.48 11.04
C ASN A 113 5.93 1.57 10.01
N SER A 114 6.53 1.48 8.83
CA SER A 114 6.35 2.44 7.74
C SER A 114 5.45 1.95 6.60
N HIS A 115 5.51 0.65 6.24
CA HIS A 115 4.86 0.10 5.05
C HIS A 115 4.19 -1.27 5.27
N LYS A 116 3.87 -1.65 6.50
CA LYS A 116 3.28 -2.97 6.77
C LYS A 116 1.97 -3.20 5.99
N GLY A 117 1.09 -2.22 5.96
CA GLY A 117 -0.15 -2.30 5.19
C GLY A 117 0.11 -2.34 3.68
N ALA A 118 1.08 -1.58 3.19
CA ALA A 118 1.49 -1.59 1.79
C ALA A 118 2.13 -2.93 1.36
N ILE A 119 2.92 -3.58 2.22
CA ILE A 119 3.43 -4.95 1.96
C ILE A 119 2.27 -5.91 1.69
N TRP A 120 1.19 -5.81 2.45
CA TRP A 120 -0.01 -6.60 2.24
C TRP A 120 -0.75 -6.21 0.97
N THR A 121 -1.12 -4.93 0.80
CA THR A 121 -1.97 -4.46 -0.30
C THR A 121 -1.26 -4.53 -1.65
N VAL A 122 -0.07 -3.92 -1.75
CA VAL A 122 0.73 -3.91 -2.99
C VAL A 122 1.27 -5.31 -3.29
N GLY A 123 1.69 -6.06 -2.26
CA GLY A 123 2.19 -7.44 -2.42
C GLY A 123 1.15 -8.38 -3.03
N LEU A 124 -0.12 -8.31 -2.61
CA LEU A 124 -1.21 -9.08 -3.21
C LEU A 124 -1.47 -8.68 -4.66
N LEU A 125 -1.42 -7.39 -4.97
CA LEU A 125 -1.61 -6.90 -6.34
C LEU A 125 -0.43 -7.26 -7.26
N VAL A 126 0.80 -7.21 -6.76
CA VAL A 126 2.00 -7.70 -7.48
C VAL A 126 1.86 -9.19 -7.79
N ALA A 127 1.49 -10.00 -6.80
CA ALA A 127 1.28 -11.44 -6.99
C ALA A 127 0.16 -11.72 -8.00
N ALA A 128 -0.95 -11.00 -7.88
CA ALA A 128 -2.09 -11.15 -8.79
C ALA A 128 -1.71 -10.79 -10.23
N LEU A 129 -0.98 -9.68 -10.44
CA LEU A 129 -0.49 -9.28 -11.77
C LEU A 129 0.43 -10.34 -12.38
N ALA A 130 1.35 -10.91 -11.59
CA ALA A 130 2.29 -11.93 -12.06
C ALA A 130 1.61 -13.26 -12.46
N MET A 131 0.35 -13.47 -12.06
CA MET A 131 -0.46 -14.62 -12.49
C MET A 131 -1.13 -14.42 -13.85
N HIS A 132 -1.14 -13.20 -14.38
CA HIS A 132 -1.73 -12.89 -15.68
C HIS A 132 -0.65 -12.82 -16.75
N ASP A 133 -0.79 -13.65 -17.79
CA ASP A 133 0.17 -13.72 -18.90
C ASP A 133 0.00 -12.58 -19.93
N ASN A 134 -1.00 -11.70 -19.75
CA ASN A 134 -1.35 -10.65 -20.72
C ASN A 134 -1.17 -9.25 -20.15
N ASP A 135 -0.44 -8.41 -20.88
CA ASP A 135 -0.31 -6.94 -20.59
C ASP A 135 -1.63 -6.16 -20.72
N THR A 136 -2.72 -6.79 -21.16
CA THR A 136 -4.03 -6.17 -21.39
C THR A 136 -5.06 -6.45 -20.30
N VAL A 137 -4.64 -7.03 -19.18
CA VAL A 137 -5.55 -7.32 -18.06
C VAL A 137 -6.12 -6.03 -17.44
N ALA A 138 -7.41 -6.02 -17.11
CA ALA A 138 -8.03 -4.89 -16.42
C ALA A 138 -7.66 -4.85 -14.93
N ALA A 139 -7.56 -3.65 -14.35
CA ALA A 139 -7.30 -3.47 -12.90
C ALA A 139 -8.31 -4.24 -12.02
N SER A 140 -9.59 -4.31 -12.43
CA SER A 140 -10.63 -5.07 -11.75
C SER A 140 -10.39 -6.58 -11.76
N ALA A 141 -9.83 -7.13 -12.84
CA ALA A 141 -9.48 -8.54 -12.91
C ALA A 141 -8.30 -8.88 -11.98
N VAL A 142 -7.29 -7.99 -11.93
CA VAL A 142 -6.17 -8.12 -10.99
C VAL A 142 -6.66 -8.08 -9.55
N ALA A 143 -7.53 -7.13 -9.22
CA ALA A 143 -8.12 -7.01 -7.89
C ALA A 143 -8.98 -8.25 -7.52
N THR A 144 -9.69 -8.83 -8.48
CA THR A 144 -10.43 -10.08 -8.30
C THR A 144 -9.47 -11.25 -8.01
N THR A 145 -8.37 -11.36 -8.74
CA THR A 145 -7.34 -12.39 -8.48
C THR A 145 -6.73 -12.20 -7.09
N ALA A 146 -6.40 -10.97 -6.69
CA ALA A 146 -5.88 -10.66 -5.36
C ALA A 146 -6.91 -10.99 -4.26
N LYS A 147 -8.20 -10.70 -4.47
CA LYS A 147 -9.30 -11.12 -3.57
C LYS A 147 -9.34 -12.62 -3.39
N ILE A 148 -9.23 -13.40 -4.46
CA ILE A 148 -9.22 -14.87 -4.37
C ILE A 148 -8.01 -15.34 -3.57
N ILE A 149 -6.81 -14.79 -3.79
CA ILE A 149 -5.61 -15.11 -2.97
C ILE A 149 -5.88 -14.79 -1.50
N ALA A 150 -6.45 -13.62 -1.19
CA ALA A 150 -6.72 -13.17 0.18
C ALA A 150 -7.79 -14.02 0.89
N SER A 151 -8.67 -14.72 0.16
CA SER A 151 -9.72 -15.56 0.73
C SER A 151 -9.20 -16.85 1.37
N PHE A 152 -8.02 -17.31 0.98
CA PHE A 152 -7.37 -18.44 1.63
C PHE A 152 -6.73 -18.02 2.96
N GLU A 153 -6.74 -18.92 3.93
CA GLU A 153 -6.16 -18.66 5.25
C GLU A 153 -4.64 -18.82 5.25
N ASP A 154 -3.96 -17.97 6.02
CA ASP A 154 -2.57 -18.19 6.38
C ASP A 154 -2.50 -19.05 7.64
N ARG A 155 -2.26 -20.34 7.49
CA ARG A 155 -2.19 -21.31 8.59
C ARG A 155 -0.98 -21.11 9.51
N ALA A 156 0.01 -20.32 9.06
CA ALA A 156 1.22 -19.97 9.80
C ALA A 156 1.17 -18.58 10.43
N ILE A 157 -0.03 -17.97 10.54
CA ILE A 157 -0.19 -16.68 11.22
C ILE A 157 0.33 -16.78 12.65
N PRO A 158 1.24 -15.90 13.09
CA PRO A 158 1.60 -15.80 14.50
C PRO A 158 0.36 -15.52 15.35
N ARG A 159 0.24 -16.20 16.50
CA ARG A 159 -0.93 -16.03 17.40
C ARG A 159 -1.08 -14.63 17.99
N LEU A 160 -0.07 -13.78 17.86
CA LEU A 160 -0.11 -12.38 18.28
C LEU A 160 -0.89 -11.57 17.24
N ALA A 161 -2.03 -11.04 17.65
CA ALA A 161 -2.82 -10.12 16.83
C ALA A 161 -2.03 -8.85 16.49
N SER A 162 -2.08 -8.39 15.24
CA SER A 162 -1.53 -7.08 14.88
C SER A 162 -2.41 -5.96 15.45
N HIS A 163 -1.86 -4.75 15.59
CA HIS A 163 -2.65 -3.57 15.96
C HIS A 163 -3.86 -3.38 15.04
N GLY A 164 -3.72 -3.67 13.75
CA GLY A 164 -4.82 -3.60 12.79
C GLY A 164 -5.94 -4.61 13.09
N ASP A 165 -5.60 -5.84 13.48
CA ASP A 165 -6.59 -6.87 13.85
C ASP A 165 -7.31 -6.52 15.16
N GLU A 166 -6.59 -5.95 16.14
CA GLU A 166 -7.16 -5.49 17.40
C GLU A 166 -8.16 -4.36 17.15
N VAL A 167 -7.78 -3.36 16.36
CA VAL A 167 -8.63 -2.22 15.99
C VAL A 167 -9.83 -2.70 15.19
N ALA A 168 -9.64 -3.59 14.21
CA ALA A 168 -10.72 -4.14 13.40
C ALA A 168 -11.79 -4.82 14.27
N ARG A 169 -11.37 -5.62 15.26
CA ARG A 169 -12.28 -6.24 16.22
C ARG A 169 -12.95 -5.23 17.15
N ARG A 170 -12.18 -4.27 17.70
CA ARG A 170 -12.69 -3.27 18.67
C ARG A 170 -13.75 -2.37 18.06
N TYR A 171 -13.57 -1.97 16.81
CA TYR A 171 -14.44 -1.00 16.13
C TYR A 171 -15.41 -1.63 15.13
N ALA A 172 -15.33 -2.96 14.94
CA ALA A 172 -16.12 -3.72 13.96
C ALA A 172 -15.92 -3.21 12.52
N VAL A 173 -14.68 -2.92 12.13
CA VAL A 173 -14.30 -2.47 10.79
C VAL A 173 -13.52 -3.53 10.04
N ALA A 174 -13.61 -3.52 8.72
CA ALA A 174 -13.04 -4.56 7.86
C ALA A 174 -11.49 -4.53 7.80
N GLY A 175 -10.87 -3.35 7.91
CA GLY A 175 -9.43 -3.15 7.83
C GLY A 175 -8.82 -3.58 6.50
N ALA A 176 -7.50 -3.68 6.44
CA ALA A 176 -6.76 -4.03 5.22
C ALA A 176 -7.12 -5.44 4.68
N ARG A 177 -7.44 -6.39 5.56
CA ARG A 177 -7.90 -7.72 5.14
C ARG A 177 -9.26 -7.66 4.47
N GLY A 178 -10.21 -6.93 5.04
CA GLY A 178 -11.53 -6.77 4.47
C GLY A 178 -11.50 -6.01 3.14
N GLU A 179 -10.63 -5.03 2.99
CA GLU A 179 -10.37 -4.33 1.73
C GLU A 179 -9.94 -5.33 0.64
N ALA A 180 -8.97 -6.21 0.93
CA ALA A 180 -8.52 -7.24 -0.01
C ALA A 180 -9.64 -8.25 -0.32
N LEU A 181 -10.38 -8.71 0.68
CA LEU A 181 -11.51 -9.65 0.51
C LEU A 181 -12.68 -9.04 -0.28
N SER A 182 -12.79 -7.73 -0.32
CA SER A 182 -13.76 -7.00 -1.13
C SER A 182 -13.26 -6.71 -2.56
N GLY A 183 -12.00 -7.01 -2.88
CA GLY A 183 -11.40 -6.75 -4.19
C GLY A 183 -10.88 -5.32 -4.35
N PHE A 184 -10.40 -4.72 -3.28
CA PHE A 184 -9.78 -3.39 -3.26
C PHE A 184 -10.67 -2.27 -3.83
N PRO A 185 -11.92 -2.12 -3.35
CA PRO A 185 -12.85 -1.11 -3.90
C PRO A 185 -12.31 0.31 -3.80
N HIS A 186 -11.59 0.67 -2.72
CA HIS A 186 -11.00 2.00 -2.61
C HIS A 186 -9.88 2.24 -3.62
N VAL A 187 -9.21 1.20 -4.12
CA VAL A 187 -8.21 1.30 -5.18
C VAL A 187 -8.91 1.39 -6.55
N VAL A 188 -9.76 0.40 -6.87
CA VAL A 188 -10.30 0.21 -8.22
C VAL A 188 -11.46 1.14 -8.53
N ASP A 189 -12.37 1.32 -7.57
CA ASP A 189 -13.64 2.04 -7.79
C ASP A 189 -13.59 3.49 -7.28
N VAL A 190 -12.61 3.84 -6.41
CA VAL A 190 -12.46 5.19 -5.85
C VAL A 190 -11.22 5.89 -6.40
N ALA A 191 -10.00 5.41 -6.07
CA ALA A 191 -8.76 6.14 -6.38
C ALA A 191 -8.45 6.20 -7.87
N LEU A 192 -8.44 5.07 -8.58
CA LEU A 192 -8.12 5.02 -10.01
C LEU A 192 -9.08 5.89 -10.86
N PRO A 193 -10.41 5.85 -10.67
CA PRO A 193 -11.31 6.75 -11.39
C PRO A 193 -11.05 8.23 -11.11
N VAL A 194 -10.70 8.61 -9.87
CA VAL A 194 -10.38 10.01 -9.53
C VAL A 194 -9.09 10.44 -10.22
N LEU A 195 -8.01 9.66 -10.14
CA LEU A 195 -6.74 9.92 -10.82
C LEU A 195 -6.96 10.18 -12.32
N ARG A 196 -7.65 9.26 -12.98
CA ARG A 196 -7.92 9.34 -14.43
C ARG A 196 -8.80 10.54 -14.79
N ARG A 197 -9.85 10.82 -14.03
CA ARG A 197 -10.73 11.97 -14.25
C ARG A 197 -9.98 13.27 -14.09
N LYS A 198 -9.16 13.44 -13.05
CA LYS A 198 -8.40 14.66 -12.80
C LYS A 198 -7.35 14.91 -13.88
N ARG A 199 -6.62 13.88 -14.30
CA ARG A 199 -5.67 14.01 -15.42
C ARG A 199 -6.33 14.42 -16.72
N ARG A 200 -7.47 13.80 -17.06
CA ARG A 200 -8.27 14.19 -18.26
C ARG A 200 -8.78 15.63 -18.18
N SER A 201 -9.01 16.17 -17.00
CA SER A 201 -9.40 17.58 -16.83
C SER A 201 -8.21 18.55 -16.84
N GLY A 202 -6.98 18.09 -17.12
CA GLY A 202 -5.77 18.92 -17.15
C GLY A 202 -5.20 19.28 -15.78
N ALA A 203 -5.63 18.61 -14.70
CA ALA A 203 -5.04 18.82 -13.38
C ALA A 203 -3.59 18.33 -13.34
N THR A 204 -2.75 18.99 -12.53
CA THR A 204 -1.39 18.51 -12.27
C THR A 204 -1.41 17.15 -11.58
N GLU A 205 -0.33 16.39 -11.75
CA GLU A 205 -0.18 15.08 -11.11
C GLU A 205 -0.32 15.14 -9.57
N GLN A 206 0.24 16.19 -8.97
CA GLN A 206 0.08 16.45 -7.53
C GLN A 206 -1.39 16.60 -7.13
N VAL A 207 -2.17 17.38 -7.86
CA VAL A 207 -3.61 17.55 -7.60
C VAL A 207 -4.36 16.25 -7.81
N ALA A 208 -4.07 15.51 -8.86
CA ALA A 208 -4.74 14.23 -9.14
C ALA A 208 -4.51 13.22 -8.02
N ARG A 209 -3.26 13.08 -7.55
CA ARG A 209 -2.88 12.15 -6.47
C ARG A 209 -3.45 12.57 -5.11
N LEU A 210 -3.41 13.87 -4.78
CA LEU A 210 -4.00 14.37 -3.53
C LEU A 210 -5.51 14.17 -3.50
N ASP A 211 -6.20 14.46 -4.61
CA ASP A 211 -7.65 14.27 -4.68
C ASP A 211 -8.04 12.78 -4.63
N ALA A 212 -7.19 11.88 -5.16
CA ALA A 212 -7.36 10.44 -5.00
C ALA A 212 -7.18 10.00 -3.55
N LEU A 213 -6.14 10.47 -2.84
CA LEU A 213 -5.94 10.22 -1.41
C LEU A 213 -7.16 10.67 -0.60
N LEU A 214 -7.62 11.89 -0.81
CA LEU A 214 -8.78 12.45 -0.11
C LEU A 214 -10.06 11.67 -0.39
N SER A 215 -10.22 11.16 -1.61
CA SER A 215 -11.38 10.32 -1.95
C SER A 215 -11.38 8.99 -1.21
N ILE A 216 -10.21 8.37 -1.01
CA ILE A 216 -10.05 7.20 -0.15
C ILE A 216 -10.37 7.58 1.31
N MET A 217 -9.77 8.65 1.83
CA MET A 217 -9.96 9.10 3.21
C MET A 217 -11.43 9.41 3.53
N ALA A 218 -12.20 9.91 2.57
CA ALA A 218 -13.61 10.26 2.76
C ALA A 218 -14.51 9.02 2.99
N SER A 219 -14.12 7.84 2.55
CA SER A 219 -14.95 6.61 2.62
C SER A 219 -14.34 5.50 3.47
N LEU A 220 -13.03 5.39 3.55
CA LEU A 220 -12.34 4.29 4.25
C LEU A 220 -12.52 4.38 5.77
N ASP A 221 -12.82 3.24 6.41
CA ASP A 221 -12.69 3.06 7.85
C ASP A 221 -11.23 2.74 8.20
N ASP A 222 -10.39 3.77 8.15
CA ASP A 222 -8.95 3.66 8.28
C ASP A 222 -8.54 3.22 9.70
N THR A 223 -7.98 2.01 9.80
CA THR A 223 -7.57 1.43 11.08
C THR A 223 -6.40 2.15 11.74
N CYS A 224 -5.57 2.87 10.97
CA CYS A 224 -4.49 3.70 11.52
C CYS A 224 -5.04 4.93 12.25
N LEU A 225 -6.07 5.57 11.68
CA LEU A 225 -6.79 6.67 12.34
C LEU A 225 -7.48 6.18 13.61
N LEU A 226 -8.19 5.05 13.54
CA LEU A 226 -8.86 4.44 14.69
C LEU A 226 -7.88 4.05 15.80
N TYR A 227 -6.71 3.53 15.46
CA TYR A 227 -5.69 3.17 16.43
C TYR A 227 -5.14 4.37 17.19
N ARG A 228 -4.84 5.47 16.48
CA ARG A 228 -4.18 6.65 17.04
C ARG A 228 -5.14 7.59 17.75
N GLY A 229 -6.27 7.92 17.15
CA GLY A 229 -7.20 8.96 17.62
C GLY A 229 -8.66 8.52 17.73
N GLY A 230 -8.93 7.20 17.59
CA GLY A 230 -10.27 6.63 17.74
C GLY A 230 -11.27 7.15 16.72
N ARG A 231 -12.56 7.07 17.07
CA ARG A 231 -13.67 7.52 16.18
C ARG A 231 -13.60 9.02 15.88
N THR A 232 -13.08 9.82 16.79
CA THR A 232 -12.93 11.27 16.60
C THR A 232 -11.96 11.59 15.45
N ALA A 233 -10.81 10.90 15.40
CA ALA A 233 -9.86 11.11 14.32
C ALA A 233 -10.40 10.59 12.98
N LEU A 234 -11.09 9.44 12.99
CA LEU A 234 -11.71 8.90 11.78
C LEU A 234 -12.78 9.86 11.23
N ALA A 235 -13.68 10.37 12.09
CA ALA A 235 -14.70 11.32 11.68
C ALA A 235 -14.09 12.60 11.11
N ALA A 236 -13.10 13.20 11.81
CA ALA A 236 -12.41 14.39 11.35
C ALA A 236 -11.75 14.19 9.98
N ALA A 237 -11.12 13.02 9.73
CA ALA A 237 -10.50 12.71 8.46
C ALA A 237 -11.54 12.59 7.34
N LYS A 238 -12.63 11.85 7.58
CA LYS A 238 -13.70 11.65 6.57
C LYS A 238 -14.40 12.97 6.22
N GLU A 239 -14.82 13.71 7.24
CA GLU A 239 -15.52 14.99 7.06
C GLU A 239 -14.62 16.03 6.38
N GLY A 240 -13.36 16.15 6.82
CA GLY A 240 -12.41 17.08 6.23
C GLY A 240 -12.07 16.74 4.79
N ALA A 241 -11.86 15.45 4.46
CA ALA A 241 -11.60 15.00 3.10
C ALA A 241 -12.82 15.22 2.19
N ALA A 242 -14.03 14.94 2.67
CA ALA A 242 -15.28 15.22 1.95
C ALA A 242 -15.46 16.72 1.69
N ALA A 243 -15.16 17.58 2.67
CA ALA A 243 -15.23 19.03 2.51
C ALA A 243 -14.27 19.56 1.45
N VAL A 244 -13.03 19.06 1.39
CA VAL A 244 -12.08 19.42 0.33
C VAL A 244 -12.60 18.99 -1.03
N THR A 245 -13.13 17.77 -1.13
CA THR A 245 -13.70 17.25 -2.39
C THR A 245 -14.90 18.08 -2.85
N ALA A 246 -15.81 18.43 -1.94
CA ALA A 246 -16.99 19.27 -2.22
C ALA A 246 -16.60 20.69 -2.67
N ALA A 247 -15.46 21.20 -2.22
CA ALA A 247 -14.91 22.49 -2.63
C ALA A 247 -14.21 22.46 -4.00
N GLY A 248 -14.31 21.37 -4.76
CA GLY A 248 -13.72 21.18 -6.09
C GLY A 248 -12.32 20.52 -6.05
N GLY A 249 -11.89 20.05 -4.89
CA GLY A 249 -10.61 19.39 -4.68
C GLY A 249 -9.44 20.34 -4.46
N THR A 250 -8.24 19.78 -4.37
CA THR A 250 -7.01 20.50 -4.02
C THR A 250 -6.52 21.48 -5.10
N GLY A 251 -7.08 21.40 -6.30
CA GLY A 251 -6.81 22.37 -7.39
C GLY A 251 -7.41 23.76 -7.14
N THR A 252 -8.42 23.89 -6.27
CA THR A 252 -9.08 25.17 -5.97
C THR A 252 -8.45 25.88 -4.76
N THR A 253 -8.62 27.21 -4.70
CA THR A 253 -8.14 27.98 -3.54
C THR A 253 -8.84 27.57 -2.25
N LEU A 254 -10.17 27.34 -2.31
CA LEU A 254 -10.95 26.88 -1.15
C LEU A 254 -10.53 25.47 -0.73
N GLY A 255 -10.38 24.56 -1.68
CA GLY A 255 -9.94 23.19 -1.40
C GLY A 255 -8.57 23.14 -0.74
N ARG A 256 -7.60 23.94 -1.19
CA ARG A 256 -6.28 24.04 -0.52
C ARG A 256 -6.37 24.60 0.90
N LYS A 257 -7.23 25.59 1.14
CA LYS A 257 -7.48 26.11 2.49
C LYS A 257 -8.04 25.04 3.41
N LEU A 258 -9.05 24.30 2.95
CA LEU A 258 -9.66 23.21 3.70
C LEU A 258 -8.69 22.05 3.93
N LEU A 259 -7.85 21.69 2.95
CA LEU A 259 -6.78 20.71 3.14
C LEU A 259 -5.82 21.12 4.26
N GLY A 260 -5.42 22.39 4.33
CA GLY A 260 -4.58 22.90 5.41
C GLY A 260 -5.29 22.89 6.78
N GLN A 261 -6.62 23.04 6.82
CA GLN A 261 -7.38 22.88 8.06
C GLN A 261 -7.44 21.42 8.50
N LEU A 262 -7.69 20.51 7.56
CA LEU A 262 -7.66 19.07 7.82
C LEU A 262 -6.29 18.61 8.33
N ASP A 263 -5.21 19.07 7.71
CA ASP A 263 -3.83 18.75 8.11
C ASP A 263 -3.60 19.15 9.57
N ARG A 264 -3.87 20.40 9.94
CA ARG A 264 -3.76 20.88 11.35
C ARG A 264 -4.61 20.06 12.30
N ARG A 265 -5.85 19.74 11.92
CA ARG A 265 -6.75 18.95 12.76
C ARG A 265 -6.23 17.55 13.04
N LEU A 266 -5.66 16.87 12.04
CA LEU A 266 -5.05 15.54 12.21
C LEU A 266 -3.77 15.61 13.05
N LEU A 267 -2.97 16.65 12.91
CA LEU A 267 -1.80 16.88 13.76
C LEU A 267 -2.20 17.07 15.23
N GLU A 268 -3.21 17.89 15.53
CA GLU A 268 -3.76 18.08 16.88
C GLU A 268 -4.26 16.77 17.51
N LEU A 269 -4.84 15.88 16.68
CA LEU A 269 -5.33 14.59 17.12
C LEU A 269 -4.25 13.50 17.15
N ASN A 270 -3.00 13.84 16.82
CA ASN A 270 -1.89 12.89 16.64
C ASN A 270 -2.29 11.70 15.75
N ALA A 271 -3.01 11.95 14.68
CA ALA A 271 -3.64 10.96 13.82
C ALA A 271 -3.06 11.00 12.40
N SER A 272 -2.84 9.82 11.82
CA SER A 272 -2.27 9.64 10.49
C SER A 272 -3.11 8.64 9.70
N PRO A 273 -3.58 9.00 8.49
CA PRO A 273 -4.39 8.12 7.63
C PRO A 273 -3.51 7.11 6.86
N GLY A 274 -2.79 6.24 7.60
CA GLY A 274 -1.82 5.31 7.03
C GLY A 274 -2.46 4.26 6.10
N GLY A 275 -3.65 3.77 6.44
CA GLY A 275 -4.38 2.84 5.57
C GLY A 275 -4.77 3.49 4.24
N SER A 276 -5.16 4.76 4.26
CA SER A 276 -5.46 5.52 3.03
C SER A 276 -4.21 5.74 2.18
N ALA A 277 -3.04 5.97 2.81
CA ALA A 277 -1.75 6.08 2.13
C ALA A 277 -1.34 4.76 1.46
N ASP A 278 -1.48 3.63 2.14
CA ASP A 278 -1.21 2.29 1.59
C ASP A 278 -2.07 2.00 0.35
N LEU A 279 -3.35 2.38 0.38
CA LEU A 279 -4.27 2.20 -0.76
C LEU A 279 -3.99 3.19 -1.90
N LEU A 280 -3.53 4.41 -1.61
CA LEU A 280 -3.04 5.31 -2.65
C LEU A 280 -1.80 4.72 -3.33
N ALA A 281 -0.83 4.19 -2.58
CA ALA A 281 0.34 3.53 -3.15
C ALA A 281 -0.06 2.35 -4.04
N ALA A 282 -1.05 1.54 -3.63
CA ALA A 282 -1.61 0.46 -4.42
C ALA A 282 -2.27 0.98 -5.72
N ALA A 283 -3.00 2.09 -5.66
CA ALA A 283 -3.61 2.72 -6.83
C ALA A 283 -2.54 3.25 -7.80
N LEU A 284 -1.50 3.93 -7.28
CA LEU A 284 -0.38 4.41 -8.09
C LEU A 284 0.38 3.26 -8.76
N PHE A 285 0.56 2.14 -8.05
CA PHE A 285 1.18 0.95 -8.62
C PHE A 285 0.38 0.40 -9.80
N LEU A 286 -0.93 0.17 -9.65
CA LEU A 286 -1.77 -0.32 -10.74
C LEU A 286 -1.84 0.68 -11.89
N ASP A 287 -1.94 1.95 -11.58
CA ASP A 287 -1.98 3.01 -12.59
C ASP A 287 -0.72 3.04 -13.46
N GLU A 288 0.46 2.93 -12.84
CA GLU A 288 1.75 2.90 -13.56
C GLU A 288 1.90 1.63 -14.42
N VAL A 289 1.41 0.49 -13.93
CA VAL A 289 1.40 -0.76 -14.73
C VAL A 289 0.59 -0.61 -16.00
N PHE A 290 -0.58 0.05 -15.93
CA PHE A 290 -1.52 0.11 -17.07
C PHE A 290 -1.36 1.34 -17.96
N HIS A 291 -0.67 2.39 -17.50
CA HIS A 291 -0.55 3.66 -18.23
C HIS A 291 0.90 4.13 -18.40
N GLY A 292 1.87 3.53 -17.72
CA GLY A 292 3.28 3.91 -17.74
C GLY A 292 4.07 3.39 -18.97
N THR A 293 3.41 2.98 -20.02
CA THR A 293 4.01 2.52 -21.30
C THR A 293 4.02 3.61 -22.36
N HIS A 294 4.37 4.86 -21.96
CA HIS A 294 4.62 5.94 -22.92
C HIS A 294 6.09 6.34 -22.93
#